data_02bbcbc415ec2bf5bc8e5aee6e8010cf
#
_entry.id   02bbcbc415ec2bf5bc8e5aee6e8010cf
#
_cell.length_a   1.000
_cell.length_b   1.000
_cell.length_c   1.000
_cell.angle_alpha   90.00
_cell.angle_beta   90.00
_cell.angle_gamma   90.00
#
_symmetry.space_group_name_H-M   'P 1'
#
loop_
_entity.id
_entity.type
_entity.pdbx_description
1 polymer ?
#
loop_
_entity_poly.entity_id
_entity_poly.type
_entity_poly.pdbx_seq_one_letter_code
_entity_poly.pdbx_strand_id
1 'polypeptide(L)'
;MDCFETIIGRRSCRNYKPDSVEKEKIIKIIEAATYAPSPVNKQPWEFIVVNNSDYKQKFRDAADATRHKLAERSGWKWLPAFNIDFLLQAPTLIVVIGDPS
;
A
#
# COMPACT_ATOMS: atom_id res chain seq x y z
N MET A 1 21.95 -0.02 9.98
CA MET A 1 20.99 1.08 10.24
C MET A 1 20.22 0.75 11.51
N ASP A 2 20.25 1.61 12.50
CA ASP A 2 19.51 1.36 13.73
C ASP A 2 18.04 1.76 13.58
N CYS A 3 17.23 1.40 14.57
CA CYS A 3 15.78 1.63 14.54
C CYS A 3 15.42 3.12 14.45
N PHE A 4 16.14 3.96 15.17
CA PHE A 4 15.89 5.40 15.21
C PHE A 4 16.20 6.05 13.85
N GLU A 5 17.31 5.67 13.26
CA GLU A 5 17.67 6.14 11.90
C GLU A 5 16.63 5.72 10.87
N THR A 6 16.11 4.51 10.99
CA THR A 6 15.07 4.01 10.09
C THR A 6 13.78 4.85 10.20
N ILE A 7 13.37 5.17 11.41
CA ILE A 7 12.18 5.98 11.66
C ILE A 7 12.35 7.39 11.09
N ILE A 8 13.47 8.03 11.36
CA ILE A 8 13.74 9.40 10.90
C ILE A 8 13.92 9.46 9.39
N GLY A 9 14.62 8.47 8.82
CA GLY A 9 14.94 8.45 7.41
C GLY A 9 13.79 8.03 6.49
N ARG A 10 12.70 7.52 7.04
CA ARG A 10 11.57 7.05 6.24
C ARG A 10 10.96 8.19 5.43
N ARG A 11 10.62 7.90 4.20
CA ARG A 11 9.88 8.81 3.32
C ARG A 11 8.76 8.04 2.63
N SER A 12 7.68 8.73 2.32
CA SER A 12 6.65 8.17 1.45
C SER A 12 7.13 8.23 0.02
N CYS A 13 7.29 7.06 -0.59
CA CYS A 13 7.75 6.96 -1.97
C CYS A 13 6.55 6.75 -2.89
N ARG A 14 6.44 7.59 -3.94
CA ARG A 14 5.37 7.48 -4.94
C ARG A 14 5.93 7.46 -6.35
N ASN A 15 7.21 7.12 -6.48
CA ASN A 15 7.87 6.97 -7.77
C ASN A 15 8.70 5.68 -7.72
N TYR A 16 8.30 4.67 -8.48
CA TYR A 16 8.84 3.33 -8.38
C TYR A 16 9.52 2.90 -9.66
N LYS A 17 10.57 2.09 -9.52
CA LYS A 17 11.22 1.42 -10.65
C LYS A 17 10.35 0.27 -11.13
N PRO A 18 10.38 -0.07 -12.44
CA PRO A 18 9.59 -1.17 -12.98
C PRO A 18 10.16 -2.56 -12.68
N ASP A 19 11.31 -2.64 -12.01
CA ASP A 19 11.99 -3.90 -11.75
C ASP A 19 11.16 -4.81 -10.84
N SER A 20 11.04 -6.08 -11.20
CA SER A 20 10.33 -7.06 -10.40
C SER A 20 10.98 -7.25 -9.03
N VAL A 21 10.16 -7.41 -8.00
CA VAL A 21 10.63 -7.68 -6.64
C VAL A 21 10.76 -9.19 -6.45
N GLU A 22 11.91 -9.64 -5.95
CA GLU A 22 12.15 -11.05 -5.67
C GLU A 22 11.16 -11.57 -4.62
N LYS A 23 10.66 -12.78 -4.84
CA LYS A 23 9.70 -13.42 -3.93
C LYS A 23 10.22 -13.47 -2.49
N GLU A 24 11.51 -13.74 -2.31
CA GLU A 24 12.14 -13.81 -0.99
C GLU A 24 12.06 -12.49 -0.24
N LYS A 25 12.23 -11.37 -0.95
CA LYS A 25 12.11 -10.03 -0.36
C LYS A 25 10.68 -9.73 0.06
N ILE A 26 9.71 -10.13 -0.75
CA ILE A 26 8.28 -9.97 -0.45
C ILE A 26 7.94 -10.75 0.82
N ILE A 27 8.41 -12.00 0.92
CA ILE A 27 8.20 -12.84 2.11
C ILE A 27 8.77 -12.20 3.35
N LYS A 28 9.98 -11.63 3.28
CA LYS A 28 10.61 -10.93 4.41
C LYS A 28 9.82 -9.71 4.86
N ILE A 29 9.31 -8.94 3.91
CA ILE A 29 8.49 -7.76 4.22
C ILE A 29 7.21 -8.18 4.95
N ILE A 30 6.54 -9.21 4.46
CA ILE A 30 5.32 -9.73 5.09
C ILE A 30 5.62 -10.30 6.47
N GLU A 31 6.71 -11.05 6.60
CA GLU A 31 7.15 -11.58 7.90
C GLU A 31 7.37 -10.45 8.91
N ALA A 32 8.07 -9.39 8.51
CA ALA A 32 8.29 -8.23 9.38
C ALA A 32 6.97 -7.58 9.79
N ALA A 33 6.00 -7.51 8.90
CA ALA A 33 4.68 -6.94 9.18
C ALA A 33 3.91 -7.77 10.21
N THR A 34 4.12 -9.09 10.27
CA THR A 34 3.42 -9.96 11.24
C THR A 34 3.85 -9.73 12.68
N TYR A 35 4.98 -9.05 12.89
CA TYR A 35 5.42 -8.69 14.24
C TYR A 35 4.78 -7.41 14.76
N ALA A 36 3.93 -6.75 13.98
CA ALA A 36 3.22 -5.57 14.45
C ALA A 36 2.23 -5.93 15.57
N PRO A 37 2.04 -5.03 16.54
CA PRO A 37 1.09 -5.31 17.63
C PRO A 37 -0.33 -5.37 17.13
N SER A 38 -1.15 -6.22 17.76
CA SER A 38 -2.58 -6.30 17.48
C SER A 38 -3.35 -6.45 18.80
N PRO A 39 -4.63 -6.04 18.87
CA PRO A 39 -5.43 -6.18 20.07
C PRO A 39 -5.53 -7.65 20.50
N VAL A 40 -5.12 -7.94 21.74
CA VAL A 40 -5.12 -9.29 22.33
C VAL A 40 -4.33 -10.29 21.47
N ASN A 41 -3.37 -9.82 20.69
CA ASN A 41 -2.53 -10.63 19.80
C ASN A 41 -3.35 -11.52 18.85
N LYS A 42 -4.50 -11.04 18.39
CA LYS A 42 -5.37 -11.80 17.46
C LYS A 42 -4.76 -11.96 16.07
N GLN A 43 -3.86 -11.07 15.68
CA GLN A 43 -3.20 -11.08 14.36
C GLN A 43 -4.24 -11.17 13.23
N PRO A 44 -5.18 -10.18 13.14
CA PRO A 44 -6.35 -10.28 12.26
C PRO A 44 -6.08 -9.95 10.79
N TRP A 45 -4.82 -9.86 10.40
CA TRP A 45 -4.44 -9.44 9.06
C TRP A 45 -4.25 -10.62 8.11
N GLU A 46 -4.55 -10.35 6.85
CA GLU A 46 -4.20 -11.20 5.72
C GLU A 46 -3.49 -10.36 4.70
N PHE A 47 -2.57 -10.96 3.95
CA PHE A 47 -1.78 -10.27 2.94
C PHE A 47 -2.05 -10.87 1.57
N ILE A 48 -2.31 -10.02 0.59
CA ILE A 48 -2.48 -10.43 -0.81
C ILE A 48 -1.41 -9.73 -1.63
N VAL A 49 -0.60 -10.52 -2.33
CA VAL A 49 0.46 -10.00 -3.21
C VAL A 49 -0.09 -9.89 -4.62
N VAL A 50 -0.04 -8.70 -5.20
CA VAL A 50 -0.57 -8.42 -6.52
C VAL A 50 0.56 -8.04 -7.47
N ASN A 51 0.83 -8.91 -8.45
CA ASN A 51 1.81 -8.66 -9.52
C ASN A 51 1.14 -8.44 -10.88
N ASN A 52 -0.13 -8.80 -11.02
CA ASN A 52 -0.87 -8.74 -12.27
C ASN A 52 -1.26 -7.29 -12.59
N SER A 53 -0.92 -6.81 -13.79
CA SER A 53 -1.19 -5.45 -14.20
C SER A 53 -2.69 -5.13 -14.32
N ASP A 54 -3.52 -6.12 -14.66
CA ASP A 54 -4.97 -5.93 -14.74
C ASP A 54 -5.57 -5.65 -13.37
N TYR A 55 -5.12 -6.35 -12.33
CA TYR A 55 -5.57 -6.10 -10.96
C TYR A 55 -5.07 -4.76 -10.44
N LYS A 56 -3.84 -4.38 -10.78
CA LYS A 56 -3.31 -3.05 -10.42
C LYS A 56 -4.16 -1.95 -11.03
N GLN A 57 -4.57 -2.12 -12.28
CA GLN A 57 -5.44 -1.18 -12.96
C GLN A 57 -6.80 -1.07 -12.26
N LYS A 58 -7.36 -2.18 -11.82
CA LYS A 58 -8.62 -2.19 -11.06
C LYS A 58 -8.49 -1.44 -9.73
N PHE A 59 -7.40 -1.64 -9.00
CA PHE A 59 -7.14 -0.91 -7.76
C PHE A 59 -6.99 0.59 -8.01
N ARG A 60 -6.27 0.95 -9.06
CA ARG A 60 -6.08 2.35 -9.43
C ARG A 60 -7.41 3.00 -9.79
N ASP A 61 -8.24 2.33 -10.58
CA ASP A 61 -9.53 2.85 -11.00
C ASP A 61 -10.49 2.99 -9.82
N ALA A 62 -10.50 2.04 -8.90
CA ALA A 62 -11.31 2.10 -7.68
C ALA A 62 -10.86 3.26 -6.78
N ALA A 63 -9.55 3.46 -6.62
CA ALA A 63 -9.01 4.56 -5.85
C ALA A 63 -9.34 5.91 -6.49
N ASP A 64 -9.28 5.99 -7.81
CA ASP A 64 -9.63 7.21 -8.55
C ASP A 64 -11.10 7.59 -8.35
N ALA A 65 -12.00 6.61 -8.48
CA ALA A 65 -13.43 6.82 -8.26
C ALA A 65 -13.72 7.28 -6.83
N THR A 66 -13.08 6.65 -5.84
CA THR A 66 -13.23 7.02 -4.43
C THR A 66 -12.72 8.43 -4.17
N ARG A 67 -11.58 8.77 -4.76
CA ARG A 67 -10.98 10.10 -4.64
C ARG A 67 -11.95 11.20 -5.11
N HIS A 68 -12.57 11.00 -6.25
CA HIS A 68 -13.53 11.96 -6.80
C HIS A 68 -14.77 12.09 -5.91
N LYS A 69 -15.31 10.99 -5.40
CA LYS A 69 -16.45 11.01 -4.47
C LYS A 69 -16.11 11.75 -3.17
N LEU A 70 -14.93 11.52 -2.62
CA LEU A 70 -14.48 12.22 -1.41
C LEU A 70 -14.30 13.71 -1.66
N ALA A 71 -13.79 14.09 -2.83
CA ALA A 71 -13.63 15.49 -3.20
C ALA A 71 -14.96 16.21 -3.23
N GLU A 72 -16.00 15.59 -3.78
CA GLU A 72 -17.35 16.15 -3.83
C GLU A 72 -17.93 16.33 -2.43
N ARG A 73 -17.77 15.36 -1.55
CA ARG A 73 -18.33 15.39 -0.19
C ARG A 73 -17.57 16.32 0.75
N SER A 74 -16.25 16.31 0.68
CA SER A 74 -15.40 17.05 1.61
C SER A 74 -15.13 18.48 1.18
N GLY A 75 -15.21 18.77 -0.12
CA GLY A 75 -14.79 20.04 -0.67
C GLY A 75 -13.28 20.24 -0.71
N TRP A 76 -12.50 19.20 -0.44
CA TRP A 76 -11.03 19.25 -0.49
C TRP A 76 -10.55 19.32 -1.93
N LYS A 77 -10.12 20.51 -2.33
CA LYS A 77 -9.71 20.78 -3.72
C LYS A 77 -8.45 20.04 -4.15
N TRP A 78 -7.60 19.65 -3.20
CA TRP A 78 -6.35 18.95 -3.52
C TRP A 78 -6.55 17.48 -3.90
N LEU A 79 -7.66 16.86 -3.49
CA LEU A 79 -7.93 15.44 -3.75
C LEU A 79 -7.97 15.09 -5.23
N PRO A 80 -8.70 15.85 -6.09
CA PRO A 80 -8.72 15.52 -7.52
C PRO A 80 -7.37 15.66 -8.21
N ALA A 81 -6.48 16.52 -7.66
CA ALA A 81 -5.15 16.74 -8.21
C ALA A 81 -4.12 15.73 -7.72
N PHE A 82 -4.47 14.91 -6.72
CA PHE A 82 -3.54 13.93 -6.16
C PHE A 82 -3.31 12.79 -7.15
N ASN A 83 -2.06 12.59 -7.56
CA ASN A 83 -1.70 11.58 -8.54
C ASN A 83 -1.55 10.21 -7.88
N ILE A 84 -2.31 9.22 -8.34
CA ILE A 84 -2.28 7.85 -7.84
C ILE A 84 -1.71 6.85 -8.86
N ASP A 85 -1.13 7.33 -9.94
CA ASP A 85 -0.57 6.47 -10.99
C ASP A 85 0.62 5.64 -10.50
N PHE A 86 1.21 5.98 -9.34
CA PHE A 86 2.24 5.15 -8.74
C PHE A 86 1.76 3.72 -8.46
N LEU A 87 0.44 3.49 -8.35
CA LEU A 87 -0.13 2.15 -8.21
C LEU A 87 0.12 1.29 -9.45
N LEU A 88 0.23 1.91 -10.62
CA LEU A 88 0.57 1.21 -11.87
C LEU A 88 2.08 1.06 -12.05
N GLN A 89 2.86 2.00 -11.55
CA GLN A 89 4.32 1.98 -11.66
C GLN A 89 4.96 0.90 -10.78
N ALA A 90 4.42 0.70 -9.59
CA ALA A 90 4.98 -0.27 -8.64
C ALA A 90 4.89 -1.68 -9.23
N PRO A 91 5.98 -2.46 -9.23
CA PRO A 91 5.97 -3.81 -9.79
C PRO A 91 5.11 -4.78 -8.97
N THR A 92 4.96 -4.52 -7.69
CA THR A 92 4.18 -5.37 -6.77
C THR A 92 3.38 -4.49 -5.82
N LEU A 93 2.12 -4.88 -5.59
CA LEU A 93 1.29 -4.30 -4.55
C LEU A 93 1.05 -5.36 -3.48
N ILE A 94 1.11 -4.97 -2.22
CA ILE A 94 0.74 -5.83 -1.10
C ILE A 94 -0.51 -5.24 -0.48
N VAL A 95 -1.61 -5.98 -0.54
CA VAL A 95 -2.89 -5.57 0.05
C VAL A 95 -2.99 -6.19 1.42
N VAL A 96 -3.19 -5.36 2.42
CA VAL A 96 -3.36 -5.80 3.81
C VAL A 96 -4.84 -5.74 4.15
N ILE A 97 -5.40 -6.89 4.51
CA ILE A 97 -6.82 -7.02 4.88
C ILE A 97 -6.90 -7.26 6.38
N GLY A 98 -7.74 -6.49 7.05
CA GLY A 98 -8.01 -6.68 8.46
C GLY A 98 -9.35 -7.36 8.69
N ASP A 99 -9.41 -8.23 9.67
CA ASP A 99 -10.65 -8.85 10.13
C ASP A 99 -11.12 -8.11 11.38
N PRO A 100 -12.28 -7.43 11.35
CA PRO A 100 -12.76 -6.66 12.49
C PRO A 100 -13.42 -7.51 13.59
N SER A 101 -13.61 -8.79 13.36
CA SER A 101 -14.31 -9.67 14.33
C SER A 101 -13.51 -10.00 15.61
#